data_5e57d18cb357da6924c64c2572b1f0b5
#
_entry.id   5e57d18cb357da6924c64c2572b1f0b5
#
_cell.length_a   1.000
_cell.length_b   1.000
_cell.length_c   1.000
_cell.angle_alpha   90.00
_cell.angle_beta   90.00
_cell.angle_gamma   90.00
#
_symmetry.space_group_name_H-M   'P 1'
#
loop_
_entity.id
_entity.type
_entity.pdbx_description
1 polymer ?
#
loop_
_entity_poly.entity_id
_entity_poly.type
_entity_poly.pdbx_seq_one_letter_code
_entity_poly.pdbx_strand_id
1 'polypeptide(L)'
;DVYKRQLFGMTAIAIGLFLSSVTESQVIAAVLTFLVLFLGYMMDSICSIISSTGNLLTKLLRCFDLYTPFSNLLNGTLDVSSIVYYASVTALVLFLTVQSIQKRRYSMSVKNLSFSAYSTGMIAVAAALVVIVNIIMGEMPSSWTAIDMTSQKLYSLTDQTVDYVKNMQDDVTIYVLVNQDNQDTTLGQTLQRYDDLSDHITVEYVDPTVNPMFYTQYTTGNISTNSLIVVSDKRSKVIDYNDIYESSYDFDYSTYSYNTTTTGYDGEGQITSALDYVLNDDMPKVYMTTGHNELSLSNTFTSALNKENVDYETVNLMDLDTIPDDTACLFINGATSDFSSDDKDKVIDYLNNGGKVILVTGYTDEETPNIDAILSYMNLSIAKGLVVENDSNGYYRSCLLYTSPSP
;
A
#
# COMPACT_ATOMS: atom_id res chain seq x y z
N ASP A 1 10.86 -4.32 -18.63
CA ASP A 1 10.46 -5.74 -18.63
C ASP A 1 11.37 -6.62 -19.50
N VAL A 2 11.89 -6.15 -20.63
CA VAL A 2 12.78 -6.95 -21.50
C VAL A 2 14.08 -7.30 -20.77
N TYR A 3 14.73 -6.32 -20.12
CA TYR A 3 15.99 -6.54 -19.40
C TYR A 3 15.82 -7.45 -18.17
N LYS A 4 14.68 -7.39 -17.49
CA LYS A 4 14.36 -8.25 -16.35
C LYS A 4 14.25 -9.71 -16.75
N ARG A 5 13.58 -9.99 -17.88
CA ARG A 5 13.50 -11.34 -18.48
C ARG A 5 14.87 -11.84 -18.98
N GLN A 6 15.74 -10.94 -19.43
CA GLN A 6 17.09 -11.30 -19.85
C GLN A 6 17.96 -11.79 -18.70
N LEU A 7 17.85 -11.21 -17.49
CA LEU A 7 18.59 -11.67 -16.31
C LEU A 7 18.23 -13.10 -15.94
N PHE A 8 16.93 -13.40 -15.84
CA PHE A 8 16.46 -14.78 -15.61
C PHE A 8 16.92 -15.73 -16.73
N GLY A 9 16.74 -15.33 -17.99
CA GLY A 9 17.14 -16.12 -19.15
C GLY A 9 18.64 -16.42 -19.18
N MET A 10 19.47 -15.45 -18.80
CA MET A 10 20.93 -15.60 -18.71
C MET A 10 21.32 -16.68 -17.67
N THR A 11 20.68 -16.65 -16.51
CA THR A 11 20.90 -17.66 -15.46
C THR A 11 20.44 -19.04 -15.91
N ALA A 12 19.26 -19.13 -16.53
CA ALA A 12 18.73 -20.40 -17.06
C ALA A 12 19.67 -21.00 -18.13
N ILE A 13 20.18 -20.17 -19.04
CA ILE A 13 21.16 -20.61 -20.05
C ILE A 13 22.47 -21.07 -19.39
N ALA A 14 22.97 -20.35 -18.39
CA ALA A 14 24.18 -20.74 -17.67
C ALA A 14 24.02 -22.10 -16.99
N ILE A 15 22.87 -22.37 -16.35
CA ILE A 15 22.53 -23.66 -15.74
C ILE A 15 22.53 -24.76 -16.83
N GLY A 16 21.89 -24.51 -17.98
CA GLY A 16 21.89 -25.45 -19.11
C GLY A 16 23.29 -25.76 -19.64
N LEU A 17 24.15 -24.75 -19.77
CA LEU A 17 25.55 -24.90 -20.17
C LEU A 17 26.34 -25.76 -19.17
N PHE A 18 26.15 -25.53 -17.88
CA PHE A 18 26.81 -26.32 -16.84
C PHE A 18 26.40 -27.80 -16.93
N LEU A 19 25.10 -28.08 -16.96
CA LEU A 19 24.58 -29.45 -17.03
C LEU A 19 25.00 -30.14 -18.32
N SER A 20 25.04 -29.43 -19.45
CA SER A 20 25.60 -29.94 -20.69
C SER A 20 27.10 -30.22 -20.60
N SER A 21 27.85 -29.46 -19.79
CA SER A 21 29.28 -29.72 -19.57
C SER A 21 29.55 -30.94 -18.72
N VAL A 22 28.61 -31.35 -17.89
CA VAL A 22 28.75 -32.53 -16.99
C VAL A 22 28.25 -33.80 -17.65
N THR A 23 27.30 -33.74 -18.57
CA THR A 23 26.67 -34.88 -19.22
C THR A 23 27.28 -35.13 -20.63
N GLU A 24 27.21 -36.39 -21.10
CA GLU A 24 27.64 -36.76 -22.46
C GLU A 24 26.47 -36.77 -23.46
N SER A 25 25.24 -36.84 -22.97
CA SER A 25 24.03 -36.89 -23.81
C SER A 25 23.28 -35.55 -23.75
N GLN A 26 22.99 -34.98 -24.92
CA GLN A 26 22.22 -33.76 -25.04
C GLN A 26 20.79 -33.89 -24.49
N VAL A 27 20.16 -35.06 -24.64
CA VAL A 27 18.82 -35.33 -24.13
C VAL A 27 18.83 -35.36 -22.59
N ILE A 28 19.82 -36.01 -21.99
CA ILE A 28 19.94 -36.03 -20.52
C ILE A 28 20.23 -34.62 -20.00
N ALA A 29 21.08 -33.85 -20.67
CA ALA A 29 21.35 -32.48 -20.31
C ALA A 29 20.06 -31.61 -20.32
N ALA A 30 19.24 -31.76 -21.36
CA ALA A 30 17.97 -31.02 -21.46
C ALA A 30 16.98 -31.39 -20.35
N VAL A 31 16.82 -32.69 -20.07
CA VAL A 31 15.92 -33.18 -19.02
C VAL A 31 16.39 -32.69 -17.62
N LEU A 32 17.70 -32.78 -17.34
CA LEU A 32 18.25 -32.30 -16.08
C LEU A 32 18.11 -30.78 -15.94
N THR A 33 18.29 -30.01 -17.02
CA THR A 33 18.08 -28.56 -17.02
C THR A 33 16.66 -28.23 -16.69
N PHE A 34 15.69 -28.88 -17.34
CA PHE A 34 14.27 -28.69 -17.04
C PHE A 34 13.95 -29.00 -15.58
N LEU A 35 14.47 -30.13 -15.07
CA LEU A 35 14.26 -30.56 -13.67
C LEU A 35 14.80 -29.50 -12.68
N VAL A 36 16.02 -29.02 -12.90
CA VAL A 36 16.63 -27.99 -12.01
C VAL A 36 15.88 -26.69 -12.05
N LEU A 37 15.48 -26.22 -13.24
CA LEU A 37 14.68 -24.99 -13.38
C LEU A 37 13.29 -25.15 -12.77
N PHE A 38 12.65 -26.30 -12.92
CA PHE A 38 11.35 -26.60 -12.33
C PHE A 38 11.42 -26.66 -10.80
N LEU A 39 12.45 -27.29 -10.22
CA LEU A 39 12.68 -27.29 -8.79
C LEU A 39 12.94 -25.87 -8.27
N GLY A 40 13.72 -25.07 -8.98
CA GLY A 40 13.96 -23.67 -8.66
C GLY A 40 12.69 -22.81 -8.71
N TYR A 41 11.78 -23.11 -9.63
CA TYR A 41 10.47 -22.47 -9.70
C TYR A 41 9.56 -22.80 -8.49
N MET A 42 9.60 -24.05 -8.03
CA MET A 42 8.77 -24.53 -6.91
C MET A 42 9.42 -24.35 -5.53
N MET A 43 10.61 -23.75 -5.47
CA MET A 43 11.41 -23.76 -4.24
C MET A 43 10.74 -22.99 -3.09
N ASP A 44 10.10 -21.88 -3.36
CA ASP A 44 9.39 -21.11 -2.32
C ASP A 44 8.22 -21.90 -1.73
N SER A 45 7.42 -22.56 -2.58
CA SER A 45 6.34 -23.45 -2.13
C SER A 45 6.87 -24.65 -1.31
N ILE A 46 8.05 -25.18 -1.65
CA ILE A 46 8.69 -26.24 -0.87
C ILE A 46 9.14 -25.71 0.49
N CYS A 47 9.71 -24.50 0.53
CA CYS A 47 10.15 -23.88 1.77
C CYS A 47 8.98 -23.59 2.71
N SER A 48 7.83 -23.13 2.19
CA SER A 48 6.62 -22.86 2.97
C SER A 48 6.03 -24.12 3.62
N ILE A 49 6.10 -25.27 2.92
CA ILE A 49 5.68 -26.56 3.46
C ILE A 49 6.60 -27.03 4.61
N ILE A 50 7.92 -26.76 4.52
CA ILE A 50 8.89 -27.18 5.53
C ILE A 50 8.76 -26.34 6.81
N SER A 51 8.57 -25.04 6.68
CA SER A 51 8.43 -24.12 7.81
C SER A 51 7.78 -22.82 7.40
N SER A 52 6.63 -22.51 7.98
CA SER A 52 5.93 -21.23 7.76
C SER A 52 6.63 -20.04 8.42
N THR A 53 7.40 -20.28 9.49
CA THR A 53 8.11 -19.21 10.24
C THR A 53 9.56 -19.02 9.81
N GLY A 54 10.04 -19.86 8.88
CA GLY A 54 11.43 -19.85 8.43
C GLY A 54 12.42 -20.44 9.45
N ASN A 55 13.38 -21.20 8.96
CA ASN A 55 14.49 -21.71 9.76
C ASN A 55 15.78 -21.66 8.92
N LEU A 56 16.93 -22.02 9.50
CA LEU A 56 18.21 -21.99 8.81
C LEU A 56 18.19 -22.85 7.53
N LEU A 57 17.46 -23.96 7.55
CA LEU A 57 17.33 -24.86 6.38
C LEU A 57 16.55 -24.18 5.24
N THR A 58 15.43 -23.54 5.55
CA THR A 58 14.64 -22.81 4.55
C THR A 58 15.40 -21.61 4.00
N LYS A 59 16.17 -20.87 4.82
CA LYS A 59 17.06 -19.80 4.35
C LYS A 59 18.10 -20.31 3.35
N LEU A 60 18.68 -21.48 3.58
CA LEU A 60 19.62 -22.11 2.64
C LEU A 60 18.93 -22.60 1.35
N LEU A 61 17.74 -23.19 1.47
CA LEU A 61 16.97 -23.65 0.31
C LEU A 61 16.49 -22.50 -0.57
N ARG A 62 16.11 -21.36 0.02
CA ARG A 62 15.75 -20.14 -0.73
C ARG A 62 16.87 -19.59 -1.60
N CYS A 63 18.15 -19.92 -1.33
CA CYS A 63 19.23 -19.60 -2.26
C CYS A 63 19.11 -20.30 -3.63
N PHE A 64 18.27 -21.32 -3.74
CA PHE A 64 17.96 -22.01 -5.00
C PHE A 64 16.63 -21.59 -5.62
N ASP A 65 15.94 -20.62 -5.02
CA ASP A 65 14.69 -20.07 -5.55
C ASP A 65 14.98 -19.14 -6.73
N LEU A 66 14.58 -19.58 -7.92
CA LEU A 66 14.77 -18.82 -9.16
C LEU A 66 13.57 -17.95 -9.51
N TYR A 67 12.41 -18.16 -8.88
CA TYR A 67 11.18 -17.51 -9.29
C TYR A 67 10.86 -16.25 -8.46
N THR A 68 11.00 -16.30 -7.14
CA THR A 68 10.68 -15.14 -6.28
C THR A 68 11.48 -13.89 -6.65
N PRO A 69 12.82 -13.93 -6.90
CA PRO A 69 13.56 -12.77 -7.38
C PRO A 69 13.07 -12.26 -8.73
N PHE A 70 12.57 -13.14 -9.62
CA PHE A 70 11.99 -12.75 -10.90
C PHE A 70 10.64 -12.04 -10.72
N SER A 71 9.77 -12.58 -9.87
CA SER A 71 8.48 -11.98 -9.54
C SER A 71 8.66 -10.58 -8.96
N ASN A 72 9.58 -10.39 -8.02
CA ASN A 72 9.90 -9.09 -7.44
C ASN A 72 10.31 -8.06 -8.51
N LEU A 73 11.13 -8.47 -9.48
CA LEU A 73 11.50 -7.61 -10.60
C LEU A 73 10.31 -7.26 -11.51
N LEU A 74 9.27 -8.11 -11.64
CA LEU A 74 8.10 -7.85 -12.48
C LEU A 74 7.15 -6.82 -11.86
N ASN A 75 7.10 -6.71 -10.55
CA ASN A 75 6.16 -5.86 -9.81
C ASN A 75 6.42 -4.34 -9.91
N GLY A 76 7.25 -3.87 -10.86
CA GLY A 76 7.52 -2.44 -11.08
C GLY A 76 8.65 -1.86 -10.22
N THR A 77 9.19 -2.61 -9.28
CA THR A 77 10.38 -2.25 -8.51
C THR A 77 11.66 -2.75 -9.17
N LEU A 78 12.72 -1.96 -9.08
CA LEU A 78 14.07 -2.43 -9.40
C LEU A 78 14.70 -2.94 -8.10
N ASP A 79 14.56 -4.22 -7.86
CA ASP A 79 15.16 -4.87 -6.69
C ASP A 79 16.62 -5.22 -6.96
N VAL A 80 17.53 -4.50 -6.29
CA VAL A 80 18.98 -4.73 -6.39
C VAL A 80 19.36 -6.10 -5.87
N SER A 81 18.66 -6.62 -4.85
CA SER A 81 18.93 -7.95 -4.29
C SER A 81 18.70 -9.04 -5.34
N SER A 82 17.62 -8.95 -6.10
CA SER A 82 17.30 -9.84 -7.21
C SER A 82 18.34 -9.78 -8.34
N ILE A 83 18.87 -8.58 -8.64
CA ILE A 83 19.93 -8.42 -9.65
C ILE A 83 21.22 -9.09 -9.17
N VAL A 84 21.62 -8.85 -7.91
CA VAL A 84 22.80 -9.46 -7.30
C VAL A 84 22.66 -10.98 -7.25
N TYR A 85 21.46 -11.48 -6.94
CA TYR A 85 21.14 -12.90 -6.96
C TYR A 85 21.43 -13.52 -8.34
N TYR A 86 20.83 -13.01 -9.41
CA TYR A 86 21.03 -13.55 -10.76
C TYR A 86 22.48 -13.41 -11.24
N ALA A 87 23.12 -12.29 -10.94
CA ALA A 87 24.51 -12.09 -11.31
C ALA A 87 25.46 -13.08 -10.58
N SER A 88 25.26 -13.26 -9.28
CA SER A 88 26.08 -14.15 -8.45
C SER A 88 25.87 -15.62 -8.80
N VAL A 89 24.62 -16.07 -9.01
CA VAL A 89 24.30 -17.44 -9.43
C VAL A 89 24.85 -17.72 -10.83
N THR A 90 24.67 -16.79 -11.78
CA THR A 90 25.22 -16.93 -13.14
C THR A 90 26.73 -17.05 -13.11
N ALA A 91 27.42 -16.19 -12.35
CA ALA A 91 28.88 -16.23 -12.21
C ALA A 91 29.35 -17.57 -11.60
N LEU A 92 28.66 -18.04 -10.55
CA LEU A 92 28.96 -19.32 -9.93
C LEU A 92 28.81 -20.48 -10.92
N VAL A 93 27.69 -20.55 -11.63
CA VAL A 93 27.40 -21.64 -12.55
C VAL A 93 28.34 -21.63 -13.75
N LEU A 94 28.72 -20.46 -14.27
CA LEU A 94 29.75 -20.34 -15.30
C LEU A 94 31.13 -20.77 -14.77
N PHE A 95 31.49 -20.42 -13.55
CA PHE A 95 32.70 -20.88 -12.90
C PHE A 95 32.73 -22.42 -12.77
N LEU A 96 31.60 -23.04 -12.35
CA LEU A 96 31.44 -24.47 -12.29
C LEU A 96 31.60 -25.14 -13.67
N THR A 97 31.06 -24.49 -14.72
CA THR A 97 31.20 -24.94 -16.11
C THR A 97 32.68 -25.00 -16.50
N VAL A 98 33.42 -23.91 -16.21
CA VAL A 98 34.87 -23.90 -16.49
C VAL A 98 35.62 -24.99 -15.74
N GLN A 99 35.32 -25.16 -14.44
CA GLN A 99 35.95 -26.23 -13.64
C GLN A 99 35.61 -27.64 -14.15
N SER A 100 34.36 -27.85 -14.59
CA SER A 100 33.93 -29.13 -15.19
C SER A 100 34.72 -29.46 -16.46
N ILE A 101 34.87 -28.49 -17.37
CA ILE A 101 35.60 -28.63 -18.62
C ILE A 101 37.08 -28.85 -18.34
N GLN A 102 37.69 -28.12 -17.41
CA GLN A 102 39.09 -28.30 -17.03
C GLN A 102 39.32 -29.69 -16.45
N LYS A 103 38.45 -30.19 -15.58
CA LYS A 103 38.56 -31.52 -14.98
C LYS A 103 38.55 -32.64 -16.01
N ARG A 104 37.83 -32.48 -17.10
CA ARG A 104 37.82 -33.46 -18.21
C ARG A 104 39.13 -33.50 -18.99
N ARG A 105 39.95 -32.46 -18.96
CA ARG A 105 41.23 -32.38 -19.67
C ARG A 105 42.39 -33.04 -18.93
N TYR A 106 42.27 -33.32 -17.62
CA TYR A 106 43.33 -33.91 -16.82
C TYR A 106 43.06 -35.39 -16.62
N SER A 107 44.03 -36.25 -17.03
CA SER A 107 44.00 -37.70 -16.73
C SER A 107 44.14 -37.93 -15.22
N MET A 108 43.42 -38.91 -14.69
CA MET A 108 43.54 -39.30 -13.29
C MET A 108 44.95 -39.91 -13.02
N SER A 109 45.84 -39.13 -12.39
CA SER A 109 47.12 -39.54 -11.91
C SER A 109 47.27 -39.11 -10.45
N VAL A 110 48.02 -39.92 -9.66
CA VAL A 110 48.24 -39.64 -8.21
C VAL A 110 48.89 -38.26 -7.99
N LYS A 111 49.68 -37.74 -8.96
CA LYS A 111 50.25 -36.40 -8.95
C LYS A 111 49.17 -35.28 -9.10
N ASN A 112 48.00 -35.61 -9.63
CA ASN A 112 46.91 -34.64 -9.84
C ASN A 112 45.91 -34.60 -8.69
N LEU A 113 46.11 -35.41 -7.62
CA LEU A 113 45.18 -35.44 -6.47
C LEU A 113 45.15 -34.11 -5.71
N SER A 114 46.33 -33.48 -5.56
CA SER A 114 46.41 -32.13 -4.93
C SER A 114 45.70 -31.04 -5.75
N PHE A 115 45.75 -31.15 -7.09
CA PHE A 115 45.08 -30.21 -8.00
C PHE A 115 43.58 -30.41 -7.98
N SER A 116 43.12 -31.67 -7.88
CA SER A 116 41.68 -31.98 -7.72
C SER A 116 41.14 -31.50 -6.37
N ALA A 117 41.90 -31.66 -5.28
CA ALA A 117 41.53 -31.13 -3.96
C ALA A 117 41.48 -29.62 -3.94
N TYR A 118 42.44 -28.92 -4.57
CA TYR A 118 42.44 -27.47 -4.72
C TYR A 118 41.20 -26.96 -5.50
N SER A 119 40.90 -27.59 -6.65
CA SER A 119 39.70 -27.24 -7.46
C SER A 119 38.42 -27.45 -6.67
N THR A 120 38.30 -28.56 -5.93
CA THR A 120 37.12 -28.82 -5.08
C THR A 120 37.03 -27.80 -3.94
N GLY A 121 38.13 -27.42 -3.32
CA GLY A 121 38.19 -26.39 -2.31
C GLY A 121 37.76 -25.02 -2.86
N MET A 122 38.22 -24.63 -4.05
CA MET A 122 37.79 -23.40 -4.71
C MET A 122 36.28 -23.38 -5.02
N ILE A 123 35.74 -24.51 -5.47
CA ILE A 123 34.29 -24.64 -5.71
C ILE A 123 33.51 -24.44 -4.41
N ALA A 124 33.93 -25.05 -3.32
CA ALA A 124 33.28 -24.90 -2.02
C ALA A 124 33.33 -23.46 -1.50
N VAL A 125 34.48 -22.79 -1.64
CA VAL A 125 34.64 -21.38 -1.25
C VAL A 125 33.78 -20.47 -2.13
N ALA A 126 33.74 -20.67 -3.45
CA ALA A 126 32.91 -19.88 -4.35
C ALA A 126 31.41 -20.05 -4.05
N ALA A 127 30.97 -21.31 -3.82
CA ALA A 127 29.58 -21.56 -3.44
C ALA A 127 29.22 -20.93 -2.10
N ALA A 128 30.09 -21.08 -1.08
CA ALA A 128 29.88 -20.44 0.22
C ALA A 128 29.79 -18.91 0.11
N LEU A 129 30.64 -18.27 -0.71
CA LEU A 129 30.65 -16.84 -0.92
C LEU A 129 29.34 -16.37 -1.57
N VAL A 130 28.84 -17.08 -2.60
CA VAL A 130 27.55 -16.76 -3.23
C VAL A 130 26.39 -16.88 -2.23
N VAL A 131 26.36 -17.94 -1.42
CA VAL A 131 25.34 -18.11 -0.39
C VAL A 131 25.39 -16.98 0.63
N ILE A 132 26.58 -16.62 1.13
CA ILE A 132 26.74 -15.53 2.09
C ILE A 132 26.29 -14.19 1.50
N VAL A 133 26.70 -13.86 0.28
CA VAL A 133 26.29 -12.62 -0.40
C VAL A 133 24.77 -12.55 -0.53
N ASN A 134 24.12 -13.64 -0.95
CA ASN A 134 22.67 -13.64 -1.12
C ASN A 134 21.92 -13.59 0.22
N ILE A 135 22.44 -14.22 1.28
CA ILE A 135 21.84 -14.08 2.62
C ILE A 135 21.96 -12.62 3.10
N ILE A 136 23.13 -11.98 2.97
CA ILE A 136 23.31 -10.58 3.36
C ILE A 136 22.35 -9.67 2.59
N MET A 137 22.25 -9.85 1.27
CA MET A 137 21.34 -9.04 0.45
C MET A 137 19.88 -9.26 0.80
N GLY A 138 19.49 -10.46 1.20
CA GLY A 138 18.12 -10.80 1.60
C GLY A 138 17.72 -10.25 2.98
N GLU A 139 18.68 -9.96 3.86
CA GLU A 139 18.44 -9.37 5.19
C GLU A 139 18.59 -7.82 5.17
N MET A 140 18.91 -7.22 4.00
CA MET A 140 18.99 -5.75 3.89
C MET A 140 17.59 -5.15 3.80
N PRO A 141 17.35 -4.00 4.46
CA PRO A 141 16.07 -3.32 4.38
C PRO A 141 15.65 -3.03 2.93
N SER A 142 14.37 -3.22 2.63
CA SER A 142 13.80 -2.98 1.29
C SER A 142 13.97 -1.53 0.84
N SER A 143 14.04 -0.60 1.78
CA SER A 143 14.33 0.83 1.53
C SER A 143 15.68 1.08 0.85
N TRP A 144 16.65 0.16 1.01
CA TRP A 144 18.00 0.26 0.43
C TRP A 144 18.12 -0.55 -0.87
N THR A 145 17.36 -1.61 -1.00
CA THR A 145 17.50 -2.57 -2.09
C THR A 145 16.45 -2.42 -3.18
N ALA A 146 15.26 -1.88 -2.87
CA ALA A 146 14.17 -1.75 -3.82
C ALA A 146 13.97 -0.28 -4.25
N ILE A 147 14.26 0.00 -5.52
CA ILE A 147 14.03 1.30 -6.14
C ILE A 147 12.68 1.26 -6.84
N ASP A 148 11.75 2.11 -6.42
CA ASP A 148 10.45 2.24 -7.06
C ASP A 148 10.59 2.95 -8.41
N MET A 149 10.25 2.22 -9.48
CA MET A 149 10.26 2.72 -10.86
C MET A 149 8.84 2.94 -11.41
N THR A 150 7.82 2.80 -10.57
CA THR A 150 6.44 3.07 -10.99
C THR A 150 6.23 4.56 -11.20
N SER A 151 5.42 4.93 -12.20
CA SER A 151 5.11 6.33 -12.48
C SER A 151 4.35 7.01 -11.35
N GLN A 152 3.63 6.24 -10.54
CA GLN A 152 2.82 6.69 -9.42
C GLN A 152 3.52 6.52 -8.06
N LYS A 153 4.75 6.00 -8.04
CA LYS A 153 5.53 5.71 -6.82
C LYS A 153 4.76 4.84 -5.81
N LEU A 154 4.07 3.81 -6.30
CA LEU A 154 3.20 2.93 -5.52
C LEU A 154 3.90 2.23 -4.35
N TYR A 155 5.21 2.12 -4.41
CA TYR A 155 6.04 1.43 -3.43
C TYR A 155 6.96 2.38 -2.64
N SER A 156 6.79 3.69 -2.79
CA SER A 156 7.55 4.69 -2.04
C SER A 156 6.63 5.35 -1.02
N LEU A 157 7.09 5.49 0.22
CA LEU A 157 6.39 6.28 1.22
C LEU A 157 6.78 7.75 1.07
N THR A 158 5.84 8.66 1.36
CA THR A 158 6.09 10.10 1.37
C THR A 158 7.02 10.48 2.51
N ASP A 159 7.75 11.58 2.35
CA ASP A 159 8.65 12.08 3.40
C ASP A 159 7.86 12.36 4.70
N GLN A 160 6.62 12.80 4.60
CA GLN A 160 5.74 13.04 5.75
C GLN A 160 5.46 11.74 6.53
N THR A 161 5.11 10.66 5.83
CA THR A 161 4.88 9.36 6.44
C THR A 161 6.16 8.81 7.07
N VAL A 162 7.29 8.94 6.37
CA VAL A 162 8.60 8.51 6.89
C VAL A 162 8.97 9.25 8.17
N ASP A 163 8.77 10.57 8.20
CA ASP A 163 9.05 11.38 9.39
C ASP A 163 8.08 11.03 10.54
N TYR A 164 6.80 10.81 10.23
CA TYR A 164 5.82 10.40 11.24
C TYR A 164 6.19 9.07 11.89
N VAL A 165 6.43 8.03 11.08
CA VAL A 165 6.74 6.68 11.55
C VAL A 165 8.05 6.61 12.33
N LYS A 166 9.10 7.33 11.90
CA LYS A 166 10.38 7.38 12.63
C LYS A 166 10.31 8.06 13.98
N ASN A 167 9.35 8.96 14.17
CA ASN A 167 9.18 9.69 15.43
C ASN A 167 8.18 9.03 16.39
N MET A 168 7.57 7.92 16.00
CA MET A 168 6.68 7.11 16.86
C MET A 168 7.43 6.63 18.11
N GLN A 169 6.69 6.60 19.24
CA GLN A 169 7.22 6.14 20.54
C GLN A 169 6.43 4.94 21.09
N ASP A 170 5.20 4.77 20.65
CA ASP A 170 4.28 3.73 21.12
C ASP A 170 4.28 2.55 20.13
N ASP A 171 4.15 1.34 20.63
CA ASP A 171 4.13 0.12 19.84
C ASP A 171 2.77 -0.08 19.16
N VAL A 172 2.81 -0.49 17.89
CA VAL A 172 1.62 -0.77 17.09
C VAL A 172 1.78 -2.11 16.39
N THR A 173 0.74 -2.94 16.46
CA THR A 173 0.65 -4.18 15.69
C THR A 173 -0.34 -4.04 14.55
N ILE A 174 0.08 -4.38 13.34
CA ILE A 174 -0.76 -4.42 12.14
C ILE A 174 -1.04 -5.88 11.79
N TYR A 175 -2.27 -6.32 12.04
CA TYR A 175 -2.71 -7.64 11.62
C TYR A 175 -3.23 -7.62 10.20
N VAL A 176 -2.70 -8.49 9.35
CA VAL A 176 -3.15 -8.69 7.97
C VAL A 176 -4.03 -9.92 7.90
N LEU A 177 -5.29 -9.75 7.54
CA LEU A 177 -6.27 -10.85 7.50
C LEU A 177 -6.19 -11.60 6.19
N VAL A 178 -5.24 -12.50 6.08
CA VAL A 178 -5.04 -13.28 4.85
C VAL A 178 -4.33 -14.59 5.13
N ASN A 179 -4.64 -15.60 4.32
CA ASN A 179 -3.78 -16.74 4.19
C ASN A 179 -2.51 -16.32 3.42
N GLN A 180 -1.34 -16.70 3.89
CA GLN A 180 -0.03 -16.28 3.38
C GLN A 180 0.14 -16.51 1.86
N ASP A 181 -0.55 -17.51 1.30
CA ASP A 181 -0.50 -17.82 -0.15
C ASP A 181 -1.34 -16.85 -1.01
N ASN A 182 -2.26 -16.08 -0.40
CA ASN A 182 -3.19 -15.16 -1.07
C ASN A 182 -2.92 -13.69 -0.72
N GLN A 183 -1.74 -13.38 -0.19
CA GLN A 183 -1.36 -12.02 0.16
C GLN A 183 -1.29 -11.11 -1.08
N ASP A 184 -1.87 -9.93 -0.97
CA ASP A 184 -1.67 -8.88 -1.97
C ASP A 184 -0.23 -8.41 -1.97
N THR A 185 0.44 -8.49 -3.12
CA THR A 185 1.87 -8.21 -3.25
C THR A 185 2.20 -6.74 -3.03
N THR A 186 1.33 -5.83 -3.50
CA THR A 186 1.55 -4.38 -3.38
C THR A 186 1.39 -3.96 -1.93
N LEU A 187 0.32 -4.40 -1.28
CA LEU A 187 0.06 -4.14 0.13
C LEU A 187 1.17 -4.72 1.02
N GLY A 188 1.60 -5.96 0.73
CA GLY A 188 2.70 -6.61 1.46
C GLY A 188 4.01 -5.83 1.39
N GLN A 189 4.36 -5.29 0.21
CA GLN A 189 5.55 -4.44 0.06
C GLN A 189 5.42 -3.10 0.80
N THR A 190 4.24 -2.52 0.81
CA THR A 190 3.97 -1.30 1.60
C THR A 190 4.14 -1.58 3.09
N LEU A 191 3.52 -2.64 3.61
CA LEU A 191 3.62 -3.03 5.02
C LEU A 191 5.08 -3.33 5.43
N GLN A 192 5.83 -4.01 4.58
CA GLN A 192 7.25 -4.28 4.83
C GLN A 192 8.06 -2.98 4.99
N ARG A 193 7.72 -1.91 4.24
CA ARG A 193 8.40 -0.61 4.40
C ARG A 193 8.09 0.07 5.72
N TYR A 194 6.87 -0.07 6.23
CA TYR A 194 6.52 0.43 7.57
C TYR A 194 7.29 -0.35 8.66
N ASP A 195 7.34 -1.66 8.57
CA ASP A 195 8.08 -2.55 9.46
C ASP A 195 9.59 -2.23 9.45
N ASP A 196 10.18 -2.02 8.26
CA ASP A 196 11.61 -1.64 8.09
C ASP A 196 11.94 -0.23 8.61
N LEU A 197 10.95 0.67 8.74
CA LEU A 197 11.17 2.06 9.17
C LEU A 197 11.22 2.25 10.68
N SER A 198 10.53 1.42 11.45
CA SER A 198 10.40 1.58 12.89
C SER A 198 10.27 0.24 13.60
N ASP A 199 11.10 0.04 14.64
CA ASP A 199 11.01 -1.12 15.53
C ASP A 199 9.72 -1.14 16.38
N HIS A 200 8.94 -0.03 16.37
CA HIS A 200 7.65 0.09 17.03
C HIS A 200 6.48 -0.43 16.20
N ILE A 201 6.69 -0.81 14.94
CA ILE A 201 5.65 -1.40 14.08
C ILE A 201 5.95 -2.89 13.93
N THR A 202 4.95 -3.72 14.22
CA THR A 202 5.03 -5.16 13.98
C THR A 202 3.91 -5.59 13.04
N VAL A 203 4.23 -6.31 11.97
CA VAL A 203 3.25 -6.83 11.02
C VAL A 203 3.05 -8.32 11.24
N GLU A 204 1.80 -8.72 11.53
CA GLU A 204 1.42 -10.11 11.77
C GLU A 204 0.34 -10.57 10.78
N TYR A 205 0.48 -11.80 10.29
CA TYR A 205 -0.48 -12.40 9.35
C TYR A 205 -1.41 -13.36 10.10
N VAL A 206 -2.71 -13.15 9.97
CA VAL A 206 -3.75 -13.99 10.60
C VAL A 206 -4.64 -14.58 9.53
N ASP A 207 -4.62 -15.90 9.39
CA ASP A 207 -5.50 -16.61 8.48
C ASP A 207 -6.93 -16.66 9.06
N PRO A 208 -7.91 -15.99 8.42
CA PRO A 208 -9.29 -15.96 8.90
C PRO A 208 -9.98 -17.33 8.73
N THR A 209 -9.44 -18.26 7.95
CA THR A 209 -9.97 -19.62 7.84
C THR A 209 -9.59 -20.49 9.03
N VAL A 210 -8.43 -20.20 9.62
CA VAL A 210 -7.93 -20.87 10.83
C VAL A 210 -8.49 -20.21 12.09
N ASN A 211 -8.56 -18.88 12.10
CA ASN A 211 -9.01 -18.07 13.24
C ASN A 211 -10.22 -17.18 12.87
N PRO A 212 -11.40 -17.75 12.57
CA PRO A 212 -12.53 -16.98 12.06
C PRO A 212 -13.11 -15.98 13.06
N MET A 213 -12.85 -16.15 14.34
CA MET A 213 -13.33 -15.26 15.40
C MET A 213 -12.34 -14.14 15.75
N PHE A 214 -11.14 -14.13 15.15
CA PHE A 214 -10.12 -13.15 15.50
C PHE A 214 -10.57 -11.71 15.27
N TYR A 215 -11.14 -11.43 14.10
CA TYR A 215 -11.52 -10.06 13.75
C TYR A 215 -12.79 -9.56 14.45
N THR A 216 -13.62 -10.47 14.98
CA THR A 216 -14.91 -10.12 15.62
C THR A 216 -14.75 -9.33 16.92
N GLN A 217 -13.55 -9.33 17.52
CA GLN A 217 -13.24 -8.49 18.68
C GLN A 217 -12.97 -7.02 18.30
N TYR A 218 -12.71 -6.74 17.01
CA TYR A 218 -12.38 -5.41 16.50
C TYR A 218 -13.52 -4.79 15.67
N THR A 219 -14.35 -5.62 15.05
CA THR A 219 -15.48 -5.16 14.23
C THR A 219 -16.63 -6.12 14.25
N THR A 220 -17.85 -5.60 14.11
CA THR A 220 -19.10 -6.38 13.95
C THR A 220 -19.47 -6.59 12.49
N GLY A 221 -18.78 -5.92 11.55
CA GLY A 221 -19.01 -6.04 10.11
C GLY A 221 -18.30 -7.23 9.49
N ASN A 222 -18.70 -7.54 8.25
CA ASN A 222 -17.91 -8.45 7.42
C ASN A 222 -16.62 -7.76 6.99
N ILE A 223 -15.55 -8.54 6.92
CA ILE A 223 -14.24 -8.04 6.56
C ILE A 223 -13.72 -8.78 5.33
N SER A 224 -13.14 -8.04 4.40
CA SER A 224 -12.58 -8.61 3.17
C SER A 224 -11.21 -9.26 3.43
N THR A 225 -10.82 -10.23 2.61
CA THR A 225 -9.44 -10.78 2.65
C THR A 225 -8.44 -9.69 2.30
N ASN A 226 -7.26 -9.70 2.91
CA ASN A 226 -6.23 -8.66 2.86
C ASN A 226 -6.60 -7.35 3.59
N SER A 227 -7.68 -7.30 4.36
CA SER A 227 -7.97 -6.19 5.25
C SER A 227 -6.96 -6.12 6.41
N LEU A 228 -6.80 -4.93 6.98
CA LEU A 228 -5.85 -4.67 8.04
C LEU A 228 -6.59 -4.34 9.35
N ILE A 229 -6.00 -4.75 10.46
CA ILE A 229 -6.40 -4.30 11.81
C ILE A 229 -5.18 -3.71 12.48
N VAL A 230 -5.20 -2.41 12.68
CA VAL A 230 -4.13 -1.67 13.36
C VAL A 230 -4.48 -1.53 14.82
N VAL A 231 -3.60 -1.95 15.71
CA VAL A 231 -3.86 -2.04 17.15
C VAL A 231 -2.72 -1.41 17.92
N SER A 232 -3.05 -0.52 18.85
CA SER A 232 -2.16 -0.02 19.89
C SER A 232 -2.71 -0.36 21.30
N ASP A 233 -2.02 0.00 22.33
CA ASP A 233 -2.50 -0.14 23.71
C ASP A 233 -3.75 0.72 23.99
N LYS A 234 -4.00 1.77 23.20
CA LYS A 234 -5.10 2.71 23.41
C LYS A 234 -6.38 2.27 22.67
N ARG A 235 -6.27 1.90 21.40
CA ARG A 235 -7.43 1.57 20.57
C ARG A 235 -7.02 0.83 19.29
N SER A 236 -8.01 0.46 18.49
CA SER A 236 -7.81 -0.23 17.22
C SER A 236 -8.59 0.43 16.10
N LYS A 237 -8.09 0.32 14.87
CA LYS A 237 -8.77 0.73 13.63
C LYS A 237 -8.72 -0.39 12.61
N VAL A 238 -9.87 -0.66 12.01
CA VAL A 238 -9.99 -1.64 10.91
C VAL A 238 -9.96 -0.89 9.59
N ILE A 239 -9.19 -1.39 8.63
CA ILE A 239 -9.12 -0.91 7.25
C ILE A 239 -9.61 -2.03 6.37
N ASP A 240 -10.77 -1.86 5.72
CA ASP A 240 -11.22 -2.85 4.74
C ASP A 240 -10.36 -2.79 3.48
N TYR A 241 -10.09 -3.96 2.89
CA TYR A 241 -9.28 -4.04 1.66
C TYR A 241 -9.84 -3.22 0.51
N ASN A 242 -11.17 -3.08 0.44
CA ASN A 242 -11.83 -2.26 -0.58
C ASN A 242 -11.58 -0.76 -0.42
N ASP A 243 -11.18 -0.29 0.77
CA ASP A 243 -10.82 1.11 1.02
C ASP A 243 -9.36 1.41 0.62
N ILE A 244 -8.54 0.36 0.45
CA ILE A 244 -7.13 0.47 0.04
C ILE A 244 -7.00 0.71 -1.46
N TYR A 245 -7.95 0.19 -2.26
CA TYR A 245 -7.96 0.34 -3.71
C TYR A 245 -9.13 1.20 -4.17
N GLU A 246 -8.82 2.29 -4.85
CA GLU A 246 -9.83 3.09 -5.51
C GLU A 246 -10.30 2.39 -6.79
N SER A 247 -11.60 2.30 -6.97
CA SER A 247 -12.20 1.64 -8.13
C SER A 247 -13.24 2.53 -8.78
N SER A 248 -13.22 2.59 -10.11
CA SER A 248 -14.29 3.19 -10.91
C SER A 248 -15.22 2.11 -11.45
N TYR A 249 -16.50 2.45 -11.56
CA TYR A 249 -17.53 1.57 -12.09
C TYR A 249 -18.05 2.16 -13.40
N ASP A 250 -17.69 1.52 -14.51
CA ASP A 250 -18.20 1.90 -15.82
C ASP A 250 -19.27 0.91 -16.28
N PHE A 251 -20.43 1.43 -16.71
CA PHE A 251 -21.49 0.62 -17.23
C PHE A 251 -21.25 0.30 -18.72
N ASP A 252 -21.03 -0.96 -19.02
CA ASP A 252 -20.88 -1.42 -20.41
C ASP A 252 -22.28 -1.69 -21.01
N TYR A 253 -22.71 -0.84 -21.90
CA TYR A 253 -23.98 -0.96 -22.62
C TYR A 253 -24.03 -2.14 -23.60
N SER A 254 -22.89 -2.73 -23.96
CA SER A 254 -22.85 -3.89 -24.87
C SER A 254 -23.12 -5.20 -24.15
N THR A 255 -22.68 -5.30 -22.90
CA THR A 255 -22.85 -6.49 -22.05
C THR A 255 -23.89 -6.31 -20.95
N TYR A 256 -24.46 -5.11 -20.81
CA TYR A 256 -25.36 -4.71 -19.72
C TYR A 256 -24.81 -5.05 -18.33
N SER A 257 -23.51 -4.85 -18.14
CA SER A 257 -22.82 -5.11 -16.88
C SER A 257 -21.97 -3.94 -16.44
N TYR A 258 -21.71 -3.85 -15.12
CA TYR A 258 -20.71 -2.92 -14.61
C TYR A 258 -19.33 -3.55 -14.69
N ASN A 259 -18.40 -2.82 -15.32
CA ASN A 259 -16.98 -3.14 -15.25
C ASN A 259 -16.35 -2.34 -14.11
N THR A 260 -15.67 -3.03 -13.21
CA THR A 260 -14.89 -2.39 -12.15
C THR A 260 -13.45 -2.30 -12.60
N THR A 261 -12.91 -1.10 -12.60
CA THR A 261 -11.49 -0.84 -12.93
C THR A 261 -10.83 -0.19 -11.73
N THR A 262 -9.74 -0.77 -11.26
CA THR A 262 -8.93 -0.16 -10.20
C THR A 262 -8.24 1.09 -10.76
N THR A 263 -8.48 2.25 -10.16
CA THR A 263 -7.99 3.56 -10.60
C THR A 263 -6.86 4.09 -9.74
N GLY A 264 -6.76 3.63 -8.48
CA GLY A 264 -5.74 4.09 -7.55
C GLY A 264 -5.41 3.05 -6.47
N TYR A 265 -4.31 3.30 -5.78
CA TYR A 265 -3.87 2.56 -4.59
C TYR A 265 -3.56 3.55 -3.49
N ASP A 266 -4.22 3.41 -2.36
CA ASP A 266 -4.16 4.33 -1.22
C ASP A 266 -3.67 3.64 0.08
N GLY A 267 -2.85 2.61 -0.07
CA GLY A 267 -2.35 1.84 1.08
C GLY A 267 -1.58 2.71 2.08
N GLU A 268 -0.76 3.65 1.60
CA GLU A 268 -0.03 4.56 2.48
C GLU A 268 -0.98 5.47 3.27
N GLY A 269 -1.93 6.12 2.60
CA GLY A 269 -2.88 7.03 3.25
C GLY A 269 -3.72 6.33 4.32
N GLN A 270 -4.24 5.15 4.00
CA GLN A 270 -5.04 4.35 4.94
C GLN A 270 -4.24 3.88 6.16
N ILE A 271 -3.03 3.36 5.95
CA ILE A 271 -2.17 2.88 7.04
C ILE A 271 -1.73 4.04 7.93
N THR A 272 -1.23 5.15 7.34
CA THR A 272 -0.78 6.32 8.12
C THR A 272 -1.92 6.93 8.91
N SER A 273 -3.11 7.07 8.31
CA SER A 273 -4.31 7.51 9.02
C SER A 273 -4.69 6.58 10.17
N ALA A 274 -4.58 5.27 9.97
CA ALA A 274 -4.89 4.32 11.04
C ALA A 274 -3.86 4.37 12.17
N LEU A 275 -2.57 4.54 11.87
CA LEU A 275 -1.53 4.77 12.86
C LEU A 275 -1.81 6.04 13.68
N ASP A 276 -2.15 7.15 13.01
CA ASP A 276 -2.52 8.39 13.68
C ASP A 276 -3.75 8.19 14.59
N TYR A 277 -4.77 7.50 14.10
CA TYR A 277 -5.97 7.20 14.89
C TYR A 277 -5.67 6.41 16.15
N VAL A 278 -4.83 5.36 16.07
CA VAL A 278 -4.60 4.48 17.23
C VAL A 278 -3.64 5.07 18.24
N LEU A 279 -2.84 6.06 17.86
CA LEU A 279 -1.83 6.67 18.71
C LEU A 279 -2.27 8.02 19.31
N ASN A 280 -3.06 8.79 18.56
CA ASN A 280 -3.45 10.15 18.96
C ASN A 280 -4.74 10.12 19.79
N ASP A 281 -4.73 10.80 20.94
CA ASP A 281 -5.88 10.87 21.85
C ASP A 281 -6.84 12.02 21.49
N ASP A 282 -6.32 13.08 20.85
CA ASP A 282 -7.05 14.29 20.53
C ASP A 282 -7.48 14.29 19.04
N MET A 283 -8.70 13.79 18.77
CA MET A 283 -9.27 13.87 17.41
C MET A 283 -10.00 15.19 17.21
N PRO A 284 -9.77 15.86 16.05
CA PRO A 284 -10.50 17.08 15.74
C PRO A 284 -11.98 16.75 15.51
N LYS A 285 -12.88 17.51 16.17
CA LYS A 285 -14.31 17.33 16.06
C LYS A 285 -14.94 18.49 15.29
N VAL A 286 -15.67 18.17 14.24
CA VAL A 286 -16.41 19.14 13.42
C VAL A 286 -17.88 19.07 13.80
N TYR A 287 -18.46 20.20 14.20
CA TYR A 287 -19.90 20.31 14.38
C TYR A 287 -20.55 20.92 13.14
N MET A 288 -21.55 20.20 12.62
CA MET A 288 -22.33 20.66 11.46
C MET A 288 -23.68 21.20 11.92
N THR A 289 -24.02 22.41 11.48
CA THR A 289 -25.28 23.00 11.83
C THR A 289 -26.46 22.32 11.13
N THR A 290 -27.59 22.29 11.83
CA THR A 290 -28.88 21.84 11.31
C THR A 290 -29.98 22.75 11.82
N GLY A 291 -31.14 22.77 11.14
CA GLY A 291 -32.30 23.58 11.53
C GLY A 291 -32.64 24.75 10.59
N HIS A 292 -31.72 25.05 9.66
CA HIS A 292 -31.86 26.15 8.70
C HIS A 292 -31.85 25.69 7.25
N ASN A 293 -32.36 24.46 7.00
CA ASN A 293 -32.39 23.77 5.71
C ASN A 293 -31.00 23.58 5.10
N GLU A 294 -30.01 23.25 5.93
CA GLU A 294 -28.68 22.91 5.50
C GLU A 294 -28.66 21.64 4.67
N LEU A 295 -27.70 21.56 3.75
CA LEU A 295 -27.48 20.39 2.91
C LEU A 295 -26.71 19.31 3.70
N SER A 296 -27.15 18.06 3.58
CA SER A 296 -26.40 16.93 4.11
C SER A 296 -25.10 16.72 3.31
N LEU A 297 -24.06 16.24 3.99
CA LEU A 297 -22.82 15.88 3.32
C LEU A 297 -23.00 14.65 2.42
N SER A 298 -22.28 14.63 1.32
CA SER A 298 -22.21 13.42 0.48
C SER A 298 -21.45 12.30 1.21
N ASN A 299 -21.77 11.05 0.86
CA ASN A 299 -21.04 9.89 1.40
C ASN A 299 -19.53 9.96 1.12
N THR A 300 -19.14 10.51 -0.04
CA THR A 300 -17.73 10.70 -0.38
C THR A 300 -17.03 11.66 0.58
N PHE A 301 -17.70 12.75 0.97
CA PHE A 301 -17.14 13.71 1.89
C PHE A 301 -17.05 13.14 3.32
N THR A 302 -18.07 12.44 3.78
CA THR A 302 -18.05 11.79 5.11
C THR A 302 -17.02 10.67 5.20
N SER A 303 -16.82 9.92 4.11
CA SER A 303 -15.74 8.93 4.04
C SER A 303 -14.36 9.60 4.11
N ALA A 304 -14.19 10.76 3.47
CA ALA A 304 -12.95 11.53 3.57
C ALA A 304 -12.69 12.04 4.99
N LEU A 305 -13.70 12.55 5.69
CA LEU A 305 -13.57 12.95 7.10
C LEU A 305 -13.14 11.75 7.98
N ASN A 306 -13.79 10.60 7.82
CA ASN A 306 -13.44 9.38 8.55
C ASN A 306 -12.02 8.89 8.25
N LYS A 307 -11.57 9.01 6.99
CA LYS A 307 -10.21 8.68 6.59
C LYS A 307 -9.19 9.59 7.28
N GLU A 308 -9.47 10.89 7.37
CA GLU A 308 -8.61 11.88 8.02
C GLU A 308 -8.79 11.93 9.55
N ASN A 309 -9.49 10.97 10.14
CA ASN A 309 -9.76 10.86 11.59
C ASN A 309 -10.47 12.10 12.16
N VAL A 310 -11.29 12.76 11.35
CA VAL A 310 -12.09 13.91 11.78
C VAL A 310 -13.46 13.41 12.23
N ASP A 311 -13.71 13.53 13.53
CA ASP A 311 -15.04 13.26 14.08
C ASP A 311 -16.03 14.34 13.67
N TYR A 312 -17.28 13.97 13.37
CA TYR A 312 -18.30 14.96 13.05
C TYR A 312 -19.64 14.63 13.67
N GLU A 313 -20.30 15.67 14.11
CA GLU A 313 -21.61 15.59 14.74
C GLU A 313 -22.52 16.71 14.23
N THR A 314 -23.81 16.42 14.11
CA THR A 314 -24.80 17.45 13.72
C THR A 314 -25.39 18.09 14.96
N VAL A 315 -25.47 19.42 14.96
CA VAL A 315 -26.03 20.21 16.06
C VAL A 315 -27.04 21.20 15.56
N ASN A 316 -28.11 21.38 16.31
CA ASN A 316 -29.03 22.50 16.12
C ASN A 316 -28.63 23.61 17.08
N LEU A 317 -28.25 24.78 16.55
CA LEU A 317 -27.80 25.90 17.36
C LEU A 317 -28.88 26.42 18.34
N MET A 318 -30.16 26.23 18.00
CA MET A 318 -31.29 26.61 18.88
C MET A 318 -31.34 25.77 20.16
N ASP A 319 -30.78 24.56 20.15
CA ASP A 319 -30.79 23.64 21.29
C ASP A 319 -29.56 23.80 22.19
N LEU A 320 -28.63 24.66 21.82
CA LEU A 320 -27.37 24.89 22.55
C LEU A 320 -27.38 26.28 23.21
N ASP A 321 -26.85 26.37 24.41
CA ASP A 321 -26.55 27.67 25.04
C ASP A 321 -25.31 28.32 24.41
N THR A 322 -24.30 27.55 24.12
CA THR A 322 -23.05 27.96 23.47
C THR A 322 -22.56 26.84 22.55
N ILE A 323 -21.73 27.17 21.55
CA ILE A 323 -21.03 26.14 20.75
C ILE A 323 -20.05 25.39 21.66
N PRO A 324 -20.01 24.06 21.60
CA PRO A 324 -19.17 23.24 22.48
C PRO A 324 -17.68 23.61 22.40
N ASP A 325 -16.97 23.57 23.54
CA ASP A 325 -15.56 23.95 23.63
C ASP A 325 -14.63 22.97 22.89
N ASP A 326 -15.08 21.73 22.64
CA ASP A 326 -14.36 20.70 21.87
C ASP A 326 -14.50 20.87 20.35
N THR A 327 -15.17 21.96 19.89
CA THR A 327 -15.36 22.23 18.49
C THR A 327 -14.06 22.66 17.81
N ALA A 328 -13.47 21.79 16.99
CA ALA A 328 -12.33 22.13 16.16
C ALA A 328 -12.73 23.05 15.00
N CYS A 329 -13.93 22.84 14.44
CA CYS A 329 -14.51 23.66 13.38
C CYS A 329 -16.03 23.55 13.39
N LEU A 330 -16.71 24.67 13.21
CA LEU A 330 -18.16 24.71 12.93
C LEU A 330 -18.37 24.74 11.42
N PHE A 331 -19.19 23.81 10.91
CA PHE A 331 -19.47 23.71 9.48
C PHE A 331 -20.94 24.04 9.19
N ILE A 332 -21.18 25.14 8.48
CA ILE A 332 -22.47 25.58 8.01
C ILE A 332 -22.56 25.28 6.51
N ASN A 333 -23.34 24.24 6.16
CA ASN A 333 -23.37 23.71 4.79
C ASN A 333 -24.63 24.12 4.05
N GLY A 334 -24.61 25.24 3.33
CA GLY A 334 -25.66 25.61 2.40
C GLY A 334 -26.99 25.91 3.06
N ALA A 335 -27.00 26.59 4.21
CA ALA A 335 -28.22 27.04 4.86
C ALA A 335 -29.01 27.92 3.90
N THR A 336 -30.30 27.60 3.67
CA THR A 336 -31.21 28.32 2.78
C THR A 336 -32.26 29.15 3.54
N SER A 337 -32.45 28.90 4.84
CA SER A 337 -33.21 29.71 5.76
C SER A 337 -32.30 30.54 6.66
N ASP A 338 -32.69 31.76 7.02
CA ASP A 338 -31.87 32.63 7.85
C ASP A 338 -31.73 32.11 9.29
N PHE A 339 -30.62 32.40 9.91
CA PHE A 339 -30.37 32.13 11.31
C PHE A 339 -31.23 33.04 12.21
N SER A 340 -31.52 32.58 13.43
CA SER A 340 -32.06 33.46 14.45
C SER A 340 -30.98 34.46 14.90
N SER A 341 -31.41 35.57 15.54
CA SER A 341 -30.48 36.54 16.12
C SER A 341 -29.57 35.87 17.19
N ASP A 342 -30.12 34.92 17.93
CA ASP A 342 -29.39 34.16 18.97
C ASP A 342 -28.35 33.25 18.37
N ASP A 343 -28.69 32.49 17.31
CA ASP A 343 -27.74 31.63 16.61
C ASP A 343 -26.60 32.42 15.98
N LYS A 344 -26.92 33.56 15.34
CA LYS A 344 -25.90 34.48 14.83
C LYS A 344 -24.94 34.94 15.93
N ASP A 345 -25.49 35.36 17.09
CA ASP A 345 -24.67 35.84 18.21
C ASP A 345 -23.76 34.71 18.76
N LYS A 346 -24.26 33.47 18.86
CA LYS A 346 -23.44 32.29 19.25
C LYS A 346 -22.28 32.04 18.27
N VAL A 347 -22.52 32.13 16.96
CA VAL A 347 -21.48 31.96 15.94
C VAL A 347 -20.43 33.07 16.02
N ILE A 348 -20.87 34.32 16.21
CA ILE A 348 -19.95 35.46 16.35
C ILE A 348 -19.14 35.36 17.65
N ASP A 349 -19.74 34.95 18.75
CA ASP A 349 -19.03 34.74 20.02
C ASP A 349 -18.00 33.59 19.90
N TYR A 350 -18.34 32.50 19.21
CA TYR A 350 -17.39 31.42 18.89
C TYR A 350 -16.20 31.91 18.06
N LEU A 351 -16.44 32.73 17.03
CA LEU A 351 -15.38 33.35 16.23
C LEU A 351 -14.50 34.31 17.06
N ASN A 352 -15.12 35.11 17.98
CA ASN A 352 -14.40 35.99 18.88
C ASN A 352 -13.45 35.25 19.82
N ASN A 353 -13.81 34.03 20.22
CA ASN A 353 -13.02 33.15 21.06
C ASN A 353 -11.98 32.36 20.27
N GLY A 354 -11.77 32.66 18.99
CA GLY A 354 -10.78 31.99 18.13
C GLY A 354 -11.27 30.73 17.43
N GLY A 355 -12.57 30.48 17.45
CA GLY A 355 -13.23 29.41 16.75
C GLY A 355 -13.07 29.50 15.23
N LYS A 356 -13.13 28.38 14.55
CA LYS A 356 -13.01 28.27 13.09
C LYS A 356 -14.35 27.90 12.48
N VAL A 357 -14.74 28.59 11.41
CA VAL A 357 -16.00 28.35 10.71
C VAL A 357 -15.75 28.09 9.24
N ILE A 358 -16.34 27.03 8.72
CA ILE A 358 -16.49 26.80 7.28
C ILE A 358 -17.95 27.13 6.96
N LEU A 359 -18.16 28.11 6.11
CA LEU A 359 -19.50 28.52 5.67
C LEU A 359 -19.59 28.33 4.16
N VAL A 360 -20.47 27.42 3.76
CA VAL A 360 -20.85 27.22 2.36
C VAL A 360 -22.21 27.90 2.17
N THR A 361 -22.29 28.81 1.22
CA THR A 361 -23.53 29.51 0.91
C THR A 361 -24.39 28.69 -0.05
N GLY A 362 -25.66 28.48 0.29
CA GLY A 362 -26.65 27.90 -0.60
C GLY A 362 -27.31 28.99 -1.47
N TYR A 363 -27.87 28.59 -2.62
CA TYR A 363 -28.77 29.45 -3.37
C TYR A 363 -30.12 29.52 -2.66
N THR A 364 -30.58 30.73 -2.36
CA THR A 364 -31.89 30.98 -1.81
C THR A 364 -32.43 32.31 -2.36
N ASP A 365 -33.75 32.37 -2.59
CA ASP A 365 -34.47 33.61 -2.91
C ASP A 365 -34.89 34.38 -1.65
N GLU A 366 -34.69 33.79 -0.46
CA GLU A 366 -34.97 34.42 0.82
C GLU A 366 -33.85 35.37 1.23
N GLU A 367 -34.22 36.40 2.02
CA GLU A 367 -33.21 37.26 2.65
C GLU A 367 -32.66 36.60 3.89
N THR A 368 -31.34 36.62 4.03
CA THR A 368 -30.59 36.00 5.12
C THR A 368 -29.76 37.01 5.91
N PRO A 369 -30.41 38.04 6.54
CA PRO A 369 -29.71 39.15 7.18
C PRO A 369 -28.80 38.71 8.34
N ASN A 370 -29.11 37.65 9.06
CA ASN A 370 -28.28 37.16 10.15
C ASN A 370 -27.03 36.40 9.62
N ILE A 371 -27.16 35.60 8.56
CA ILE A 371 -26.01 34.99 7.86
C ILE A 371 -25.13 36.09 7.23
N ASP A 372 -25.73 37.09 6.60
CA ASP A 372 -25.00 38.26 6.06
C ASP A 372 -24.27 39.02 7.16
N ALA A 373 -24.82 39.10 8.37
CA ALA A 373 -24.17 39.72 9.52
C ALA A 373 -22.93 38.94 10.01
N ILE A 374 -22.98 37.58 10.01
CA ILE A 374 -21.81 36.73 10.32
C ILE A 374 -20.70 36.98 9.28
N LEU A 375 -21.04 37.03 8.01
CA LEU A 375 -20.07 37.31 6.95
C LEU A 375 -19.51 38.74 7.08
N SER A 376 -20.36 39.73 7.35
CA SER A 376 -19.93 41.10 7.53
C SER A 376 -18.99 41.28 8.71
N TYR A 377 -19.17 40.49 9.78
CA TYR A 377 -18.23 40.44 10.90
C TYR A 377 -16.80 40.05 10.44
N MET A 378 -16.69 39.17 9.45
CA MET A 378 -15.41 38.76 8.83
C MET A 378 -15.00 39.69 7.65
N ASN A 379 -15.67 40.83 7.44
CA ASN A 379 -15.48 41.71 6.29
C ASN A 379 -15.75 41.05 4.94
N LEU A 380 -16.66 40.10 4.90
CA LEU A 380 -17.11 39.40 3.69
C LEU A 380 -18.53 39.81 3.33
N SER A 381 -18.89 39.69 2.07
CA SER A 381 -20.26 39.89 1.59
C SER A 381 -20.57 38.96 0.44
N ILE A 382 -21.81 38.46 0.37
CA ILE A 382 -22.26 37.63 -0.74
C ILE A 382 -22.75 38.54 -1.86
N ALA A 383 -22.23 38.37 -3.07
CA ALA A 383 -22.84 38.95 -4.27
C ALA A 383 -24.09 38.13 -4.62
N LYS A 384 -25.26 38.73 -4.57
CA LYS A 384 -26.52 38.05 -4.93
C LYS A 384 -26.53 37.73 -6.43
N GLY A 385 -26.76 36.46 -6.77
CA GLY A 385 -26.90 36.01 -8.15
C GLY A 385 -26.29 34.62 -8.37
N LEU A 386 -26.52 34.09 -9.55
CA LEU A 386 -25.91 32.84 -10.01
C LEU A 386 -24.72 33.18 -10.91
N VAL A 387 -23.61 32.51 -10.66
CA VAL A 387 -22.45 32.53 -11.58
C VAL A 387 -22.73 31.55 -12.70
N VAL A 388 -22.83 32.05 -13.93
CA VAL A 388 -23.12 31.26 -15.12
C VAL A 388 -21.88 31.25 -16.01
N GLU A 389 -21.45 30.06 -16.41
CA GLU A 389 -20.41 29.92 -17.44
C GLU A 389 -20.99 30.30 -18.80
N ASN A 390 -20.40 31.28 -19.45
CA ASN A 390 -20.84 31.78 -20.77
C ASN A 390 -20.03 31.21 -21.94
N ASP A 391 -18.93 30.50 -21.66
CA ASP A 391 -18.13 29.82 -22.68
C ASP A 391 -18.66 28.39 -22.92
N SER A 392 -19.14 28.14 -24.15
CA SER A 392 -19.63 26.80 -24.54
C SER A 392 -18.59 25.68 -24.43
N ASN A 393 -17.30 26.00 -24.31
CA ASN A 393 -16.23 25.02 -24.07
C ASN A 393 -16.04 24.70 -22.59
N GLY A 394 -16.53 25.53 -21.68
CA GLY A 394 -16.51 25.31 -20.23
C GLY A 394 -17.66 24.44 -19.70
N TYR A 395 -18.66 24.14 -20.54
CA TYR A 395 -19.77 23.30 -20.11
C TYR A 395 -19.40 21.82 -20.02
N TYR A 396 -19.76 21.18 -18.91
CA TYR A 396 -19.76 19.72 -18.82
C TYR A 396 -20.92 19.16 -19.68
N ARG A 397 -20.61 18.54 -20.81
CA ARG A 397 -21.60 17.90 -21.68
C ARG A 397 -21.81 16.46 -21.25
N SER A 398 -22.91 16.16 -20.55
CA SER A 398 -23.38 14.79 -20.35
C SER A 398 -24.19 14.34 -21.56
N CYS A 399 -23.86 13.18 -22.13
CA CYS A 399 -24.58 12.56 -23.26
C CYS A 399 -26.07 12.31 -22.99
N LEU A 400 -26.48 12.27 -21.73
CA LEU A 400 -27.86 11.94 -21.30
C LEU A 400 -28.72 13.18 -21.02
N LEU A 401 -28.12 14.37 -20.95
CA LEU A 401 -28.86 15.63 -20.69
C LEU A 401 -28.64 16.61 -21.82
N TYR A 402 -29.33 16.35 -22.93
CA TYR A 402 -29.26 17.18 -24.13
C TYR A 402 -30.01 18.51 -24.02
N THR A 403 -30.63 18.80 -22.90
CA THR A 403 -31.62 19.88 -22.82
C THR A 403 -31.40 20.90 -21.71
N SER A 404 -30.39 20.77 -20.89
CA SER A 404 -30.09 21.78 -19.89
C SER A 404 -28.60 22.03 -19.83
N PRO A 405 -28.12 23.22 -20.25
CA PRO A 405 -26.89 23.70 -19.64
C PRO A 405 -27.17 23.73 -18.15
N SER A 406 -26.34 22.98 -17.39
CA SER A 406 -26.37 23.13 -15.95
C SER A 406 -26.19 24.59 -15.63
N PRO A 407 -27.08 25.18 -14.83
CA PRO A 407 -26.88 26.53 -14.33
C PRO A 407 -25.58 26.60 -13.56
#